data_ceecc486c90ef80de915f71b38272c51
#
_entry.id   ceecc486c90ef80de915f71b38272c51
#
_cell.length_a   1.000
_cell.length_b   1.000
_cell.length_c   1.000
_cell.angle_alpha   90.00
_cell.angle_beta   90.00
_cell.angle_gamma   90.00
#
_symmetry.space_group_name_H-M   'P 1'
#
loop_
_entity.id
_entity.type
_entity.pdbx_description
1 polymer ?
#
loop_
_entity_poly.entity_id
_entity_poly.type
_entity_poly.pdbx_seq_one_letter_code
_entity_poly.pdbx_strand_id
1 'polypeptide(L)'
;MVASLSPQDMLNLAAYYSTQKPKPDTAKDQVLALTGQKIFRGGVQGTGVPACASCHGPQGQGIPAQFPRLAGQHADYTYAQLNTFRLGERANDPAKMMRSIAAKMTDADMKAVASYIQGLR
;
A
#
# COMPACT_ATOMS: atom_id res chain seq x y z
N MET A 1 5.89 4.84 19.95
CA MET A 1 5.01 3.66 20.24
C MET A 1 5.78 2.35 20.13
N VAL A 2 6.36 2.02 18.99
CA VAL A 2 7.08 0.73 18.80
C VAL A 2 8.34 0.61 19.67
N ALA A 3 9.03 1.72 19.96
CA ALA A 3 10.28 1.74 20.72
C ALA A 3 10.17 1.15 22.15
N SER A 4 8.97 1.11 22.72
CA SER A 4 8.72 0.53 24.03
C SER A 4 8.35 -0.96 24.01
N LEU A 5 8.22 -1.56 22.84
CA LEU A 5 7.88 -2.97 22.69
C LEU A 5 9.15 -3.84 22.71
N SER A 6 9.10 -4.91 23.49
CA SER A 6 10.12 -5.96 23.41
C SER A 6 9.96 -6.77 22.10
N PRO A 7 11.02 -7.48 21.65
CA PRO A 7 10.88 -8.41 20.51
C PRO A 7 9.75 -9.44 20.71
N GLN A 8 9.56 -9.92 21.95
CA GLN A 8 8.48 -10.86 22.24
C GLN A 8 7.10 -10.21 22.14
N ASP A 9 6.94 -8.95 22.57
CA ASP A 9 5.68 -8.22 22.39
C ASP A 9 5.34 -8.05 20.91
N MET A 10 6.34 -7.75 20.08
CA MET A 10 6.14 -7.62 18.62
C MET A 10 5.67 -8.94 18.01
N LEU A 11 6.25 -10.08 18.40
CA LEU A 11 5.83 -11.41 17.94
C LEU A 11 4.41 -11.74 18.41
N ASN A 12 4.08 -11.45 19.65
CA ASN A 12 2.75 -11.70 20.21
C ASN A 12 1.68 -10.85 19.51
N LEU A 13 1.96 -9.58 19.27
CA LEU A 13 1.05 -8.69 18.54
C LEU A 13 0.89 -9.14 17.08
N ALA A 14 1.97 -9.52 16.42
CA ALA A 14 1.92 -10.04 15.05
C ALA A 14 1.05 -11.32 14.99
N ALA A 15 1.22 -12.25 15.92
CA ALA A 15 0.42 -13.47 16.00
C ALA A 15 -1.07 -13.14 16.23
N TYR A 16 -1.38 -12.23 17.15
CA TYR A 16 -2.75 -11.82 17.43
C TYR A 16 -3.41 -11.19 16.18
N TYR A 17 -2.77 -10.20 15.57
CA TYR A 17 -3.33 -9.52 14.41
C TYR A 17 -3.41 -10.39 13.16
N SER A 18 -2.53 -11.39 13.00
CA SER A 18 -2.61 -12.33 11.88
C SER A 18 -3.88 -13.18 11.89
N THR A 19 -4.49 -13.36 13.05
CA THR A 19 -5.77 -14.11 13.20
C THR A 19 -7.00 -13.25 12.99
N GLN A 20 -6.85 -11.91 12.99
CA GLN A 20 -7.96 -11.00 12.81
C GLN A 20 -8.39 -10.94 11.34
N LYS A 21 -9.68 -10.95 11.10
CA LYS A 21 -10.24 -10.78 9.75
C LYS A 21 -10.45 -9.28 9.51
N PRO A 22 -9.87 -8.71 8.43
CA PRO A 22 -10.14 -7.31 8.07
C PRO A 22 -11.64 -7.12 7.82
N LYS A 23 -12.17 -5.99 8.29
CA LYS A 23 -13.55 -5.61 7.97
C LYS A 23 -13.63 -5.30 6.48
N PRO A 24 -14.56 -5.92 5.73
CA PRO A 24 -14.71 -5.60 4.31
C PRO A 24 -15.12 -4.12 4.14
N ASP A 25 -14.48 -3.46 3.19
CA ASP A 25 -14.85 -2.12 2.77
C ASP A 25 -14.98 -2.08 1.24
N THR A 26 -15.52 -1.01 0.71
CA THR A 26 -15.69 -0.79 -0.73
C THR A 26 -15.06 0.53 -1.12
N ALA A 27 -14.60 0.62 -2.37
CA ALA A 27 -14.18 1.89 -2.93
C ALA A 27 -15.37 2.87 -2.92
N LYS A 28 -15.18 4.04 -2.32
CA LYS A 28 -16.22 5.08 -2.24
C LYS A 28 -16.49 5.72 -3.61
N ASP A 29 -15.46 5.82 -4.46
CA ASP A 29 -15.53 6.34 -5.82
C ASP A 29 -15.16 5.23 -6.80
N GLN A 30 -16.16 4.69 -7.48
CA GLN A 30 -15.99 3.58 -8.43
C GLN A 30 -15.21 3.99 -9.69
N VAL A 31 -15.40 5.23 -10.17
CA VAL A 31 -14.69 5.72 -11.37
C VAL A 31 -13.22 5.89 -11.06
N LEU A 32 -12.91 6.49 -9.92
CA LEU A 32 -11.53 6.64 -9.45
C LEU A 32 -10.87 5.27 -9.21
N ALA A 33 -11.60 4.31 -8.65
CA ALA A 33 -11.11 2.96 -8.40
C ALA A 33 -10.78 2.21 -9.70
N LEU A 34 -11.52 2.42 -10.80
CA LEU A 34 -11.18 1.83 -12.10
C LEU A 34 -9.85 2.36 -12.64
N THR A 35 -9.58 3.63 -12.47
CA THR A 35 -8.26 4.21 -12.79
C THR A 35 -7.18 3.61 -11.90
N GLY A 36 -7.45 3.51 -10.60
CA GLY A 36 -6.55 2.88 -9.65
C GLY A 36 -6.25 1.42 -9.95
N GLN A 37 -7.24 0.67 -10.45
CA GLN A 37 -7.05 -0.72 -10.88
C GLN A 37 -6.03 -0.83 -12.02
N LYS A 38 -6.09 0.07 -13.00
CA LYS A 38 -5.13 0.10 -14.12
C LYS A 38 -3.71 0.36 -13.60
N ILE A 39 -3.56 1.32 -12.69
CA ILE A 39 -2.25 1.63 -12.08
C ILE A 39 -1.76 0.46 -11.24
N PHE A 40 -2.61 -0.12 -10.39
CA PHE A 40 -2.24 -1.23 -9.54
C PHE A 40 -1.74 -2.45 -10.34
N ARG A 41 -2.41 -2.77 -11.44
CA ARG A 41 -2.10 -3.95 -12.27
C ARG A 41 -1.08 -3.71 -13.37
N GLY A 42 -1.01 -2.50 -13.92
CA GLY A 42 -0.19 -2.18 -15.08
C GLY A 42 0.85 -1.09 -14.87
N GLY A 43 0.83 -0.39 -13.73
CA GLY A 43 1.68 0.76 -13.50
C GLY A 43 1.28 1.99 -14.33
N VAL A 44 2.19 2.95 -14.42
CA VAL A 44 2.07 4.13 -15.27
C VAL A 44 3.30 4.17 -16.18
N GLN A 45 3.14 3.72 -17.41
CA GLN A 45 4.27 3.58 -18.35
C GLN A 45 4.97 4.90 -18.65
N GLY A 46 4.20 6.00 -18.83
CA GLY A 46 4.75 7.31 -19.15
C GLY A 46 5.69 7.88 -18.11
N THR A 47 5.53 7.53 -16.84
CA THR A 47 6.39 7.97 -15.73
C THR A 47 7.28 6.87 -15.18
N GLY A 48 7.13 5.63 -15.67
CA GLY A 48 7.90 4.47 -15.22
C GLY A 48 7.54 3.99 -13.82
N VAL A 49 6.27 4.18 -13.40
CA VAL A 49 5.73 3.57 -12.17
C VAL A 49 5.44 2.10 -12.47
N PRO A 50 6.05 1.15 -11.76
CA PRO A 50 5.76 -0.28 -11.95
C PRO A 50 4.37 -0.64 -11.41
N ALA A 51 3.85 -1.78 -11.85
CA ALA A 51 2.61 -2.33 -11.29
C ALA A 51 2.78 -2.66 -9.80
N CYS A 52 1.91 -2.15 -8.94
CA CYS A 52 1.92 -2.44 -7.50
C CYS A 52 1.78 -3.95 -7.24
N ALA A 53 0.96 -4.61 -8.07
CA ALA A 53 0.71 -6.05 -8.03
C ALA A 53 1.98 -6.89 -8.18
N SER A 54 3.02 -6.40 -8.86
CA SER A 54 4.27 -7.13 -9.09
C SER A 54 5.01 -7.45 -7.78
N CYS A 55 4.91 -6.59 -6.80
CA CYS A 55 5.55 -6.75 -5.49
C CYS A 55 4.52 -7.11 -4.39
N HIS A 56 3.37 -6.45 -4.39
CA HIS A 56 2.37 -6.64 -3.34
C HIS A 56 1.35 -7.76 -3.62
N GLY A 57 1.52 -8.46 -4.72
CA GLY A 57 0.63 -9.54 -5.16
C GLY A 57 -0.58 -9.04 -5.96
N PRO A 58 -1.14 -9.88 -6.84
CA PRO A 58 -2.23 -9.49 -7.76
C PRO A 58 -3.52 -9.09 -7.06
N GLN A 59 -3.73 -9.58 -5.84
CA GLN A 59 -4.84 -9.23 -4.96
C GLN A 59 -4.41 -8.35 -3.78
N GLY A 60 -3.20 -7.79 -3.81
CA GLY A 60 -2.65 -6.97 -2.74
C GLY A 60 -2.46 -7.72 -1.41
N GLN A 61 -2.36 -9.05 -1.47
CA GLN A 61 -2.23 -9.89 -0.28
C GLN A 61 -0.87 -9.76 0.41
N GLY A 62 0.10 -9.15 -0.29
CA GLY A 62 1.48 -9.05 0.17
C GLY A 62 2.28 -10.32 -0.08
N ILE A 63 3.58 -10.19 0.07
CA ILE A 63 4.55 -11.31 0.03
C ILE A 63 5.43 -11.15 1.27
N PRO A 64 5.29 -11.99 2.29
CA PRO A 64 6.14 -11.93 3.48
C PRO A 64 7.62 -12.16 3.12
N ALA A 65 8.55 -11.52 3.81
CA ALA A 65 8.39 -10.53 4.86
C ALA A 65 8.52 -9.09 4.33
N GLN A 66 8.90 -8.90 3.07
CA GLN A 66 9.34 -7.60 2.52
C GLN A 66 8.19 -6.75 1.98
N PHE A 67 7.15 -7.39 1.43
CA PHE A 67 6.07 -6.70 0.75
C PHE A 67 4.77 -6.82 1.55
N PRO A 68 4.36 -5.75 2.25
CA PRO A 68 3.18 -5.80 3.11
C PRO A 68 1.88 -5.95 2.30
N ARG A 69 0.87 -6.51 2.96
CA ARG A 69 -0.50 -6.53 2.45
C ARG A 69 -1.01 -5.10 2.28
N LEU A 70 -1.66 -4.85 1.16
CA LEU A 70 -2.34 -3.59 0.84
C LEU A 70 -3.86 -3.75 0.81
N ALA A 71 -4.34 -4.92 0.42
CA ALA A 71 -5.77 -5.19 0.21
C ALA A 71 -6.62 -4.80 1.43
N GLY A 72 -7.63 -3.98 1.18
CA GLY A 72 -8.58 -3.52 2.19
C GLY A 72 -8.06 -2.39 3.09
N GLN A 73 -6.87 -1.81 2.80
CA GLN A 73 -6.37 -0.68 3.57
C GLN A 73 -7.17 0.59 3.25
N HIS A 74 -7.43 1.41 4.25
CA HIS A 74 -8.15 2.67 4.07
C HIS A 74 -7.47 3.57 3.03
N ALA A 75 -8.27 4.17 2.14
CA ALA A 75 -7.77 5.02 1.07
C ALA A 75 -6.96 6.21 1.59
N ASP A 76 -7.47 6.89 2.62
CA ASP A 76 -6.77 8.04 3.22
C ASP A 76 -5.40 7.65 3.80
N TYR A 77 -5.32 6.47 4.44
CA TYR A 77 -4.05 5.96 4.96
C TYR A 77 -3.09 5.60 3.82
N THR A 78 -3.56 4.89 2.80
CA THR A 78 -2.74 4.51 1.65
C THR A 78 -2.19 5.74 0.93
N TYR A 79 -3.05 6.73 0.69
CA TYR A 79 -2.64 8.00 0.09
C TYR A 79 -1.59 8.72 0.94
N ALA A 80 -1.84 8.84 2.25
CA ALA A 80 -0.90 9.49 3.17
C ALA A 80 0.46 8.79 3.16
N GLN A 81 0.50 7.45 3.17
CA GLN A 81 1.75 6.71 3.13
C GLN A 81 2.52 6.89 1.82
N LEU A 82 1.84 6.86 0.67
CA LEU A 82 2.48 7.14 -0.61
C LEU A 82 3.07 8.55 -0.65
N ASN A 83 2.34 9.53 -0.12
CA ASN A 83 2.80 10.91 -0.06
C ASN A 83 4.01 11.08 0.87
N THR A 84 4.03 10.45 2.05
CA THR A 84 5.18 10.51 2.96
C THR A 84 6.42 9.81 2.39
N PHE A 85 6.24 8.74 1.61
CA PHE A 85 7.34 8.15 0.84
C PHE A 85 7.86 9.12 -0.24
N ARG A 86 6.96 9.78 -0.97
CA ARG A 86 7.34 10.78 -1.99
C ARG A 86 8.15 11.92 -1.40
N LEU A 87 7.76 12.40 -0.22
CA LEU A 87 8.43 13.50 0.49
C LEU A 87 9.70 13.05 1.22
N GLY A 88 9.95 11.74 1.33
CA GLY A 88 11.06 11.19 2.09
C GLY A 88 10.88 11.23 3.61
N GLU A 89 9.70 11.61 4.10
CA GLU A 89 9.35 11.61 5.53
C GLU A 89 9.22 10.17 6.06
N ARG A 90 8.72 9.26 5.24
CA ARG A 90 8.80 7.82 5.48
C ARG A 90 9.95 7.25 4.65
N ALA A 91 10.96 6.68 5.34
CA ALA A 91 12.21 6.25 4.72
C ALA A 91 12.67 4.87 5.20
N ASN A 92 11.74 4.04 5.68
CA ASN A 92 12.02 2.69 6.21
C ASN A 92 11.98 1.60 5.13
N ASP A 93 11.89 1.97 3.86
CA ASP A 93 11.84 1.06 2.73
C ASP A 93 13.27 0.63 2.31
N PRO A 94 13.53 -0.69 2.19
CA PRO A 94 14.81 -1.19 1.72
C PRO A 94 15.15 -0.66 0.34
N ALA A 95 16.40 -0.26 0.12
CA ALA A 95 16.92 0.26 -1.15
C ALA A 95 16.12 1.44 -1.74
N LYS A 96 15.41 2.19 -0.92
CA LYS A 96 14.53 3.31 -1.34
C LYS A 96 13.45 2.87 -2.34
N MET A 97 12.99 1.63 -2.28
CA MET A 97 12.10 1.04 -3.27
C MET A 97 10.80 1.84 -3.39
N MET A 98 10.07 2.01 -2.28
CA MET A 98 8.80 2.74 -2.29
C MET A 98 8.99 4.24 -2.50
N ARG A 99 10.05 4.84 -1.99
CA ARG A 99 10.40 6.25 -2.25
C ARG A 99 10.62 6.51 -3.74
N SER A 100 11.35 5.62 -4.41
CA SER A 100 11.62 5.73 -5.86
C SER A 100 10.36 5.58 -6.71
N ILE A 101 9.42 4.73 -6.29
CA ILE A 101 8.13 4.54 -6.95
C ILE A 101 7.24 5.76 -6.71
N ALA A 102 7.07 6.16 -5.46
CA ALA A 102 6.20 7.27 -5.08
C ALA A 102 6.65 8.61 -5.70
N ALA A 103 7.96 8.82 -5.86
CA ALA A 103 8.51 10.02 -6.51
C ALA A 103 8.06 10.19 -7.97
N LYS A 104 7.68 9.10 -8.64
CA LYS A 104 7.21 9.09 -10.03
C LYS A 104 5.69 9.20 -10.16
N MET A 105 4.96 9.09 -9.06
CA MET A 105 3.49 9.16 -9.03
C MET A 105 3.01 10.59 -8.91
N THR A 106 1.97 10.93 -9.66
CA THR A 106 1.22 12.15 -9.44
C THR A 106 0.28 12.01 -8.24
N ASP A 107 -0.22 13.13 -7.73
CA ASP A 107 -1.22 13.14 -6.66
C ASP A 107 -2.51 12.41 -7.08
N ALA A 108 -2.91 12.58 -8.34
CA ALA A 108 -4.06 11.87 -8.92
C ALA A 108 -3.85 10.35 -8.97
N ASP A 109 -2.64 9.89 -9.34
CA ASP A 109 -2.30 8.47 -9.35
C ASP A 109 -2.41 7.86 -7.95
N MET A 110 -1.87 8.56 -6.94
CA MET A 110 -1.91 8.12 -5.55
C MET A 110 -3.33 7.99 -5.02
N LYS A 111 -4.19 8.97 -5.32
CA LYS A 111 -5.61 8.96 -4.92
C LYS A 111 -6.36 7.82 -5.62
N ALA A 112 -6.11 7.62 -6.90
CA ALA A 112 -6.76 6.58 -7.68
C ALA A 112 -6.40 5.18 -7.16
N VAL A 113 -5.12 4.88 -7.00
CA VAL A 113 -4.68 3.57 -6.51
C VAL A 113 -5.11 3.32 -5.07
N ALA A 114 -5.13 4.36 -4.23
CA ALA A 114 -5.61 4.26 -2.84
C ALA A 114 -7.11 3.90 -2.78
N SER A 115 -7.93 4.51 -3.64
CA SER A 115 -9.36 4.18 -3.76
C SER A 115 -9.57 2.72 -4.19
N TYR A 116 -8.79 2.25 -5.15
CA TYR A 116 -8.86 0.84 -5.59
C TYR A 116 -8.46 -0.14 -4.48
N ILE A 117 -7.36 0.13 -3.78
CA ILE A 117 -6.83 -0.71 -2.70
C ILE A 117 -7.86 -0.89 -1.57
N GLN A 118 -8.63 0.13 -1.25
CA GLN A 118 -9.67 0.04 -0.21
C GLN A 118 -10.71 -1.03 -0.52
N GLY A 119 -11.08 -1.19 -1.77
CA GLY A 119 -12.04 -2.22 -2.22
C GLY A 119 -11.41 -3.56 -2.63
N LEU A 120 -10.09 -3.66 -2.62
CA LEU A 120 -9.36 -4.86 -3.08
C LEU A 120 -9.44 -5.98 -2.04
N ARG A 121 -9.73 -7.21 -2.48
CA ARG A 121 -9.90 -8.41 -1.63
C ARG A 121 -9.21 -9.64 -2.21
#